data_52484ec7b3a37b5bec3e5ef6e4b72c60
#
_entry.id   52484ec7b3a37b5bec3e5ef6e4b72c60
#
_cell.length_a   1.000
_cell.length_b   1.000
_cell.length_c   1.000
_cell.angle_alpha   90.00
_cell.angle_beta   90.00
_cell.angle_gamma   90.00
#
_symmetry.space_group_name_H-M   'P 1'
#
loop_
_entity.id
_entity.type
_entity.pdbx_description
1 polymer ?
#
loop_
_entity_poly.entity_id
_entity_poly.type
_entity_poly.pdbx_seq_one_letter_code
_entity_poly.pdbx_strand_id
1 'polypeptide(L)' 'MNDLNYYLDEANKYHLLAEVVSSAIKHAQANPDYPPEVIMDMACDDWDI' A
#
# COMPACT_ATOMS: atom_id res chain seq x y z
N MET A 1 3.55 -5.03 -14.39
CA MET A 1 2.70 -4.76 -13.22
C MET A 1 3.48 -5.05 -11.95
N ASN A 2 3.44 -4.14 -10.99
CA ASN A 2 4.13 -4.35 -9.72
C ASN A 2 3.33 -5.31 -8.84
N ASP A 3 4.02 -6.21 -8.15
CA ASP A 3 3.35 -7.10 -7.21
C ASP A 3 3.37 -6.51 -5.79
N LEU A 4 2.76 -7.22 -4.85
CA LEU A 4 2.68 -6.75 -3.48
C LEU A 4 4.06 -6.59 -2.84
N ASN A 5 5.00 -7.48 -3.18
CA ASN A 5 6.34 -7.40 -2.62
C ASN A 5 7.05 -6.10 -3.02
N TYR A 6 6.81 -5.62 -4.23
CA TYR A 6 7.38 -4.35 -4.68
C TYR A 6 6.96 -3.21 -3.73
N TYR A 7 5.66 -3.13 -3.43
CA TYR A 7 5.14 -2.06 -2.57
C TYR A 7 5.64 -2.19 -1.14
N LEU A 8 5.67 -3.42 -0.62
CA LEU A 8 6.16 -3.67 0.73
C LEU A 8 7.64 -3.33 0.85
N ASP A 9 8.44 -3.68 -0.16
CA ASP A 9 9.86 -3.37 -0.18
C ASP A 9 10.10 -1.87 -0.22
N GLU A 10 9.33 -1.14 -1.04
CA GLU A 10 9.44 0.32 -1.10
C GLU A 10 9.07 0.97 0.22
N ALA A 11 7.99 0.52 0.84
CA ALA A 11 7.58 1.05 2.14
C ALA A 11 8.65 0.80 3.20
N ASN A 12 9.22 -0.41 3.21
CA ASN A 12 10.26 -0.76 4.16
C ASN A 12 11.54 0.05 3.94
N LYS A 13 11.86 0.34 2.70
CA LYS A 13 13.04 1.14 2.33
C LYS A 13 12.99 2.53 2.96
N TYR A 14 11.81 3.11 3.07
CA TYR A 14 11.60 4.42 3.69
C TYR A 14 11.19 4.35 5.16
N HIS A 15 11.24 3.17 5.76
CA HIS A 15 10.86 2.93 7.16
C HIS A 15 9.39 3.30 7.43
N LEU A 16 8.53 3.06 6.43
CA LEU A 16 7.11 3.39 6.50
C LEU A 16 6.21 2.15 6.33
N LEU A 17 6.75 0.96 6.61
CA LEU A 17 6.01 -0.27 6.37
C LEU A 17 4.70 -0.31 7.17
N ALA A 18 4.76 -0.04 8.46
CA ALA A 18 3.56 -0.06 9.30
C ALA A 18 2.55 1.00 8.87
N GLU A 19 3.04 2.18 8.52
CA GLU A 19 2.21 3.29 8.06
C GLU A 19 1.49 2.94 6.76
N VAL A 20 2.22 2.41 5.79
CA VAL A 20 1.64 2.03 4.50
C VAL A 20 0.62 0.89 4.68
N VAL A 21 0.95 -0.12 5.49
CA VAL A 21 0.04 -1.23 5.75
C VAL A 21 -1.25 -0.73 6.42
N SER A 22 -1.14 0.18 7.38
CA SER A 22 -2.30 0.78 8.03
C SER A 22 -3.19 1.52 7.03
N SER A 23 -2.58 2.30 6.12
CA SER A 23 -3.33 2.99 5.06
C SER A 23 -4.00 1.99 4.12
N ALA A 24 -3.29 0.91 3.77
CA ALA A 24 -3.82 -0.12 2.87
C ALA A 24 -5.07 -0.77 3.46
N ILE A 25 -5.06 -1.05 4.76
CA ILE A 25 -6.23 -1.64 5.44
C ILE A 25 -7.44 -0.71 5.32
N LYS A 26 -7.24 0.60 5.53
CA LYS A 26 -8.33 1.57 5.41
C LYS A 26 -8.87 1.64 3.99
N HIS A 27 -7.98 1.65 2.99
CA HIS A 27 -8.38 1.68 1.59
C HIS A 27 -9.14 0.40 1.21
N ALA A 28 -8.69 -0.75 1.70
CA ALA A 28 -9.36 -2.01 1.42
C ALA A 28 -10.77 -2.06 2.02
N GLN A 29 -10.95 -1.51 3.21
CA GLN A 29 -12.26 -1.44 3.85
C GLN A 29 -13.22 -0.53 3.06
N ALA A 30 -12.70 0.56 2.52
CA ALA A 30 -13.49 1.52 1.74
C ALA A 30 -13.76 1.04 0.31
N ASN A 31 -12.88 0.20 -0.23
CA ASN A 31 -12.94 -0.25 -1.62
C ASN A 31 -12.74 -1.77 -1.70
N PRO A 32 -13.69 -2.56 -1.19
CA PRO A 32 -13.48 -4.02 -1.08
C PRO A 32 -13.34 -4.74 -2.41
N ASP A 33 -13.75 -4.11 -3.52
CA ASP A 33 -13.67 -4.70 -4.85
C ASP A 33 -12.35 -4.40 -5.56
N TYR A 34 -11.49 -3.58 -4.98
CA TYR A 34 -10.23 -3.23 -5.63
C TYR A 34 -9.21 -4.35 -5.45
N PRO A 35 -8.39 -4.62 -6.48
CA PRO A 35 -7.30 -5.60 -6.34
C PRO A 35 -6.28 -5.16 -5.29
N PRO A 36 -5.59 -6.11 -4.63
CA PRO A 36 -4.60 -5.76 -3.62
C PRO A 36 -3.50 -4.83 -4.12
N GLU A 37 -3.06 -4.97 -5.37
CA GLU A 37 -2.02 -4.13 -5.95
C GLU A 37 -2.47 -2.67 -6.04
N VAL A 38 -3.73 -2.44 -6.39
CA VAL A 38 -4.29 -1.09 -6.45
C VAL A 38 -4.37 -0.49 -5.06
N ILE A 39 -4.81 -1.29 -4.07
CA ILE A 39 -4.89 -0.85 -2.69
C ILE A 39 -3.51 -0.42 -2.17
N MET A 40 -2.48 -1.22 -2.45
CA MET A 40 -1.13 -0.90 -2.01
C MET A 40 -0.59 0.34 -2.70
N ASP A 41 -0.91 0.51 -3.99
CA ASP A 41 -0.50 1.71 -4.72
C ASP A 41 -1.11 2.97 -4.09
N MET A 42 -2.39 2.92 -3.75
CA MET A 42 -3.07 4.03 -3.07
C MET A 42 -2.43 4.33 -1.72
N ALA A 43 -2.11 3.27 -0.97
CA ALA A 43 -1.49 3.43 0.35
C ALA A 43 -0.11 4.06 0.25
N CYS A 44 0.69 3.64 -0.72
CA CYS A 44 2.00 4.24 -0.95
C CYS A 44 1.89 5.71 -1.34
N ASP A 45 0.89 6.06 -2.15
CA ASP A 45 0.65 7.45 -2.54
C ASP A 45 0.35 8.33 -1.32
N ASP A 46 -0.35 7.80 -0.32
CA ASP A 46 -0.66 8.54 0.91
C ASP A 46 0.62 9.01 1.61
N TRP A 47 1.71 8.31 1.41
CA TRP A 47 2.99 8.57 2.08
C TRP A 47 4.07 9.06 1.12
N ASP A 48 3.69 9.47 -0.08
CA ASP A 48 4.59 10.01 -1.11
C ASP A 48 5.75 9.07 -1.47
N ILE A 49 5.45 7.81 -1.61
CA ILE A 49 6.44 6.81 -2.01
C ILE A 49 6.38 6.52 -3.50
#